data_5a6559ebd6afc9828e2681035019ab75
#
_entry.id   5a6559ebd6afc9828e2681035019ab75
#
_cell.length_a   1.000
_cell.length_b   1.000
_cell.length_c   1.000
_cell.angle_alpha   90.00
_cell.angle_beta   90.00
_cell.angle_gamma   90.00
#
_symmetry.space_group_name_H-M   'P 1'
#
loop_
_entity.id
_entity.type
_entity.pdbx_description
1 polymer ?
#
loop_
_entity_poly.entity_id
_entity_poly.type
_entity_poly.pdbx_seq_one_letter_code
_entity_poly.pdbx_strand_id
1 'polypeptide(L)'
;PTKWVKPKLNVSFENITQYIYFDTDGTPKQLDGSIQVLAADLQLNLTTPWFNLDNSVVYQMSSSDKMPLPTLVMYNNLYYHGTWVKVLDVQIGVDMRFFTKYYAPVLNPALGQFCVQNDVQIGNYPVMSAYANFYVRKLRLKLFAQFQHFNASFMNKQYFEMPNYP
;
A
#
# COMPACT_ATOMS: atom_id res chain seq x y z
N PRO A 1 -15.17 25.39 -0.74
CA PRO A 1 -14.57 24.12 -0.24
C PRO A 1 -15.17 23.84 1.12
N THR A 2 -15.89 22.75 1.20
CA THR A 2 -16.47 22.27 2.45
C THR A 2 -15.34 21.99 3.44
N LYS A 3 -15.42 22.48 4.66
CA LYS A 3 -14.38 22.27 5.72
C LYS A 3 -14.08 20.79 6.02
N TRP A 4 -14.88 19.88 5.50
CA TRP A 4 -14.90 18.45 5.79
C TRP A 4 -14.11 17.60 4.80
N VAL A 5 -13.86 18.09 3.58
CA VAL A 5 -13.17 17.34 2.52
C VAL A 5 -11.92 18.10 2.09
N LYS A 6 -10.79 17.42 2.06
CA LYS A 6 -9.50 17.96 1.61
C LYS A 6 -8.97 17.10 0.45
N PRO A 7 -9.30 17.46 -0.79
CA PRO A 7 -8.75 16.79 -1.96
C PRO A 7 -7.31 17.26 -2.20
N LYS A 8 -6.45 16.34 -2.59
CA LYS A 8 -5.08 16.61 -3.04
C LYS A 8 -4.80 15.68 -4.23
N LEU A 9 -4.35 16.27 -5.33
CA LEU A 9 -3.92 15.54 -6.52
C LEU A 9 -2.44 15.83 -6.77
N ASN A 10 -1.65 14.77 -6.88
CA ASN A 10 -0.27 14.84 -7.33
C ASN A 10 -0.15 14.04 -8.63
N VAL A 11 0.56 14.59 -9.59
CA VAL A 11 0.91 13.89 -10.83
C VAL A 11 2.42 13.95 -10.97
N SER A 12 3.05 12.81 -11.20
CA SER A 12 4.49 12.70 -11.43
C SER A 12 4.76 11.97 -12.74
N PHE A 13 5.80 12.40 -13.41
CA PHE A 13 6.37 11.74 -14.57
C PHE A 13 7.86 11.56 -14.32
N GLU A 14 8.34 10.35 -14.46
CA GLU A 14 9.74 9.98 -14.27
C GLU A 14 10.29 9.34 -15.54
N ASN A 15 11.52 9.69 -15.91
CA ASN A 15 12.25 9.06 -17.00
C ASN A 15 13.55 8.49 -16.43
N ILE A 16 13.63 7.16 -16.38
CA ILE A 16 14.73 6.40 -15.77
C ILE A 16 15.58 5.84 -16.91
N THR A 17 16.83 6.26 -17.00
CA THR A 17 17.78 5.75 -17.99
C THR A 17 18.74 4.75 -17.40
N GLN A 18 19.22 3.80 -18.21
CA GLN A 18 20.22 2.80 -17.81
C GLN A 18 19.79 1.98 -16.57
N TYR A 19 18.50 1.63 -16.50
CA TYR A 19 17.95 0.87 -15.38
C TYR A 19 18.60 -0.51 -15.27
N ILE A 20 19.11 -0.85 -14.07
CA ILE A 20 19.72 -2.15 -13.78
C ILE A 20 18.69 -3.03 -13.10
N TYR A 21 18.53 -4.25 -13.60
CA TYR A 21 17.63 -5.26 -13.04
C TYR A 21 18.27 -6.64 -13.07
N PHE A 22 17.74 -7.55 -12.27
CA PHE A 22 18.09 -8.96 -12.34
C PHE A 22 17.04 -9.69 -13.19
N ASP A 23 17.50 -10.39 -14.21
CA ASP A 23 16.64 -11.14 -15.10
C ASP A 23 16.11 -12.43 -14.43
N THR A 24 15.26 -13.17 -15.11
CA THR A 24 14.64 -14.42 -14.63
C THR A 24 15.64 -15.49 -14.19
N ASP A 25 16.83 -15.50 -14.79
CA ASP A 25 17.94 -16.39 -14.46
C ASP A 25 18.86 -15.86 -13.33
N GLY A 26 18.56 -14.67 -12.80
CA GLY A 26 19.35 -14.01 -11.76
C GLY A 26 20.57 -13.27 -12.28
N THR A 27 20.75 -13.13 -13.60
CA THR A 27 21.87 -12.34 -14.15
C THR A 27 21.52 -10.84 -14.09
N PRO A 28 22.47 -9.99 -13.63
CA PRO A 28 22.28 -8.55 -13.69
C PRO A 28 22.35 -8.07 -15.14
N LYS A 29 21.36 -7.29 -15.55
CA LYS A 29 21.26 -6.69 -16.89
C LYS A 29 20.99 -5.20 -16.76
N GLN A 30 21.47 -4.46 -17.72
CA GLN A 30 21.18 -3.04 -17.88
C GLN A 30 20.24 -2.86 -19.08
N LEU A 31 19.20 -2.09 -18.91
CA LEU A 31 18.25 -1.79 -19.98
C LEU A 31 18.87 -0.75 -20.93
N ASP A 32 18.92 -1.08 -22.22
CA ASP A 32 19.23 -0.10 -23.26
C ASP A 32 18.02 0.80 -23.48
N GLY A 33 18.17 2.08 -23.16
CA GLY A 33 17.12 3.07 -23.30
C GLY A 33 16.58 3.62 -21.97
N SER A 34 15.32 4.02 -21.97
CA SER A 34 14.69 4.62 -20.79
C SER A 34 13.35 3.97 -20.47
N ILE A 35 13.04 3.91 -19.17
CA ILE A 35 11.72 3.57 -18.64
C ILE A 35 11.00 4.86 -18.31
N GLN A 36 9.79 5.01 -18.79
CA GLN A 36 8.90 6.12 -18.44
C GLN A 36 7.88 5.62 -17.44
N VAL A 37 7.76 6.33 -16.32
CA VAL A 37 6.77 6.05 -15.28
C VAL A 37 5.88 7.27 -15.14
N LEU A 38 4.58 7.08 -15.29
CA LEU A 38 3.55 8.06 -14.99
C LEU A 38 2.79 7.60 -13.75
N ALA A 39 2.62 8.50 -12.78
CA ALA A 39 1.80 8.24 -11.61
C ALA A 39 0.90 9.43 -11.28
N ALA A 40 -0.34 9.14 -10.91
CA ALA A 40 -1.32 10.11 -10.41
C ALA A 40 -1.87 9.63 -9.07
N ASP A 41 -1.63 10.40 -8.00
CA ASP A 41 -2.09 10.13 -6.63
C ASP A 41 -3.23 11.11 -6.29
N LEU A 42 -4.41 10.57 -6.07
CA LEU A 42 -5.58 11.29 -5.58
C LEU A 42 -5.81 10.95 -4.11
N GLN A 43 -5.68 11.94 -3.25
CA GLN A 43 -5.99 11.83 -1.83
C GLN A 43 -7.29 12.58 -1.53
N LEU A 44 -8.21 11.89 -0.86
CA LEU A 44 -9.49 12.42 -0.42
C LEU A 44 -9.67 12.15 1.06
N ASN A 45 -9.38 13.16 1.89
CA ASN A 45 -9.54 13.04 3.33
C ASN A 45 -10.82 13.72 3.75
N LEU A 46 -11.69 12.94 4.40
CA LEU A 46 -12.95 13.41 4.98
C LEU A 46 -12.80 13.45 6.52
N THR A 47 -13.06 14.60 7.10
CA THR A 47 -13.04 14.76 8.56
C THR A 47 -14.42 15.17 9.04
N THR A 48 -15.04 14.36 9.88
CA THR A 48 -16.32 14.66 10.53
C THR A 48 -16.16 14.64 12.06
N PRO A 49 -17.13 15.14 12.84
CA PRO A 49 -17.04 15.06 14.30
C PRO A 49 -17.01 13.65 14.87
N TRP A 50 -17.51 12.65 14.13
CA TRP A 50 -17.71 11.29 14.62
C TRP A 50 -16.73 10.30 14.00
N PHE A 51 -16.46 10.43 12.71
CA PHE A 51 -15.53 9.54 12.00
C PHE A 51 -14.77 10.31 10.92
N ASN A 52 -13.62 9.76 10.60
CA ASN A 52 -12.73 10.28 9.58
C ASN A 52 -12.46 9.18 8.56
N LEU A 53 -12.26 9.59 7.32
CA LEU A 53 -11.84 8.72 6.24
C LEU A 53 -10.59 9.33 5.60
N ASP A 54 -9.49 8.60 5.64
CA ASP A 54 -8.30 8.90 4.87
C ASP A 54 -8.25 7.95 3.68
N ASN A 55 -8.25 8.51 2.48
CA ASN A 55 -8.28 7.75 1.24
C ASN A 55 -7.16 8.21 0.32
N SER A 56 -6.40 7.28 -0.24
CA SER A 56 -5.41 7.51 -1.28
C SER A 56 -5.60 6.49 -2.39
N VAL A 57 -5.67 6.97 -3.62
CA VAL A 57 -5.78 6.16 -4.83
C VAL A 57 -4.66 6.58 -5.77
N VAL A 58 -3.75 5.67 -6.06
CA VAL A 58 -2.64 5.89 -6.97
C VAL A 58 -2.89 5.09 -8.24
N TYR A 59 -2.96 5.78 -9.36
CA TYR A 59 -2.92 5.18 -10.70
C TYR A 59 -1.52 5.36 -11.27
N GLN A 60 -0.89 4.29 -11.73
CA GLN A 60 0.47 4.32 -12.24
C GLN A 60 0.67 3.41 -13.44
N MET A 61 1.59 3.79 -14.30
CA MET A 61 1.96 3.05 -15.50
C MET A 61 3.47 3.07 -15.67
N SER A 62 4.04 1.93 -16.06
CA SER A 62 5.43 1.81 -16.49
C SER A 62 5.47 1.45 -17.97
N SER A 63 6.39 2.01 -18.72
CA SER A 63 6.60 1.68 -20.13
C SER A 63 7.36 0.37 -20.34
N SER A 64 7.83 -0.29 -19.28
CA SER A 64 8.64 -1.52 -19.36
C SER A 64 8.17 -2.55 -18.32
N ASP A 65 8.14 -3.81 -18.75
CA ASP A 65 7.92 -4.99 -17.91
C ASP A 65 9.09 -5.30 -16.96
N LYS A 66 10.26 -4.69 -17.19
CA LYS A 66 11.44 -4.83 -16.31
C LYS A 66 11.29 -4.05 -15.00
N MET A 67 10.34 -3.12 -14.96
CA MET A 67 9.90 -2.40 -13.78
C MET A 67 8.39 -2.63 -13.57
N PRO A 68 8.00 -3.82 -13.09
CA PRO A 68 6.60 -4.17 -12.95
C PRO A 68 5.95 -3.38 -11.82
N LEU A 69 4.86 -2.68 -12.13
CA LEU A 69 4.10 -1.89 -11.17
C LEU A 69 2.61 -2.29 -11.23
N PRO A 70 1.90 -2.36 -10.09
CA PRO A 70 0.46 -2.48 -10.10
C PRO A 70 -0.17 -1.20 -10.66
N THR A 71 -1.09 -1.31 -11.62
CA THR A 71 -1.71 -0.15 -12.28
C THR A 71 -2.51 0.72 -11.31
N LEU A 72 -3.14 0.11 -10.32
CA LEU A 72 -3.93 0.82 -9.30
C LEU A 72 -3.54 0.33 -7.90
N VAL A 73 -3.27 1.29 -7.03
CA VAL A 73 -3.02 1.05 -5.60
C VAL A 73 -3.99 1.89 -4.80
N MET A 74 -4.64 1.30 -3.81
CA MET A 74 -5.60 2.00 -2.94
C MET A 74 -5.25 1.78 -1.48
N TYR A 75 -5.34 2.85 -0.72
CA TYR A 75 -5.32 2.82 0.73
C TYR A 75 -6.53 3.55 1.27
N ASN A 76 -7.28 2.91 2.15
CA ASN A 76 -8.44 3.49 2.82
C ASN A 76 -8.33 3.24 4.31
N ASN A 77 -8.55 4.26 5.12
CA ASN A 77 -8.59 4.15 6.56
C ASN A 77 -9.82 4.87 7.09
N LEU A 78 -10.79 4.11 7.57
CA LEU A 78 -11.99 4.62 8.21
C LEU A 78 -11.87 4.47 9.72
N TYR A 79 -11.96 5.58 10.46
CA TYR A 79 -11.80 5.53 11.90
C TYR A 79 -12.69 6.52 12.64
N TYR A 80 -13.10 6.11 13.83
CA TYR A 80 -13.65 6.97 14.87
C TYR A 80 -12.49 7.56 15.69
N HIS A 81 -12.59 8.85 16.01
CA HIS A 81 -11.69 9.50 16.97
C HIS A 81 -12.51 10.36 17.93
N GLY A 82 -12.32 10.18 19.23
CA GLY A 82 -13.03 10.91 20.24
C GLY A 82 -12.37 10.86 21.61
N THR A 83 -12.79 11.73 22.52
CA THR A 83 -12.34 11.74 23.91
C THR A 83 -13.45 11.25 24.82
N TRP A 84 -13.23 10.13 25.48
CA TRP A 84 -14.15 9.53 26.43
C TRP A 84 -13.81 9.98 27.86
N VAL A 85 -14.85 10.28 28.64
CA VAL A 85 -14.71 10.67 30.07
C VAL A 85 -13.67 11.79 30.29
N LYS A 86 -13.44 12.65 29.27
CA LYS A 86 -12.48 13.79 29.29
C LYS A 86 -11.00 13.43 29.51
N VAL A 87 -10.65 12.16 29.68
CA VAL A 87 -9.29 11.70 30.01
C VAL A 87 -8.76 10.61 29.11
N LEU A 88 -9.61 9.97 28.33
CA LEU A 88 -9.25 8.85 27.45
C LEU A 88 -9.52 9.25 26.00
N ASP A 89 -8.46 9.49 25.24
CA ASP A 89 -8.58 9.63 23.78
C ASP A 89 -8.63 8.24 23.17
N VAL A 90 -9.62 8.02 22.32
CA VAL A 90 -9.91 6.74 21.68
C VAL A 90 -9.91 6.92 20.17
N GLN A 91 -9.18 6.07 19.47
CA GLN A 91 -9.25 5.94 18.02
C GLN A 91 -9.45 4.46 17.68
N ILE A 92 -10.55 4.15 17.01
CA ILE A 92 -10.85 2.80 16.55
C ILE A 92 -11.12 2.86 15.06
N GLY A 93 -10.50 1.98 14.31
CA GLY A 93 -10.61 2.03 12.86
C GLY A 93 -10.34 0.72 12.16
N VAL A 94 -10.59 0.76 10.87
CA VAL A 94 -10.30 -0.30 9.91
C VAL A 94 -9.50 0.31 8.76
N ASP A 95 -8.37 -0.25 8.43
CA ASP A 95 -7.62 0.08 7.23
C ASP A 95 -7.73 -1.03 6.18
N MET A 96 -7.68 -0.63 4.92
CA MET A 96 -7.68 -1.51 3.76
C MET A 96 -6.57 -1.08 2.79
N ARG A 97 -5.80 -2.05 2.34
CA ARG A 97 -4.81 -1.90 1.28
C ARG A 97 -5.18 -2.81 0.13
N PHE A 98 -5.17 -2.28 -1.07
CA PHE A 98 -5.50 -2.99 -2.28
C PHE A 98 -4.57 -2.57 -3.41
N PHE A 99 -4.19 -3.53 -4.25
CA PHE A 99 -3.52 -3.26 -5.52
C PHE A 99 -3.96 -4.26 -6.59
N THR A 100 -3.94 -3.80 -7.84
CA THR A 100 -4.27 -4.65 -9.00
C THR A 100 -3.19 -5.69 -9.25
N LYS A 101 -3.55 -6.75 -9.97
CA LYS A 101 -2.60 -7.82 -10.33
C LYS A 101 -1.43 -7.27 -11.13
N TYR A 102 -0.25 -7.75 -10.79
CA TYR A 102 0.99 -7.51 -11.52
C TYR A 102 1.99 -8.66 -11.28
N TYR A 103 3.01 -8.74 -12.12
CA TYR A 103 4.10 -9.70 -11.93
C TYR A 103 5.12 -9.15 -10.93
N ALA A 104 4.91 -9.40 -9.65
CA ALA A 104 5.87 -8.96 -8.64
C ALA A 104 7.20 -9.68 -8.81
N PRO A 105 8.33 -9.01 -8.54
CA PRO A 105 9.63 -9.67 -8.57
C PRO A 105 9.67 -10.86 -7.61
N VAL A 106 10.38 -11.91 -7.99
CA VAL A 106 10.62 -13.09 -7.16
C VAL A 106 11.94 -12.96 -6.41
N LEU A 107 11.95 -13.31 -5.13
CA LEU A 107 13.21 -13.41 -4.40
C LEU A 107 13.99 -14.64 -4.89
N ASN A 108 15.23 -14.44 -5.35
CA ASN A 108 16.18 -15.50 -5.60
C ASN A 108 17.01 -15.73 -4.32
N PRO A 109 16.79 -16.84 -3.58
CA PRO A 109 17.47 -17.06 -2.29
C PRO A 109 18.98 -17.23 -2.41
N ALA A 110 19.47 -17.74 -3.56
CA ALA A 110 20.90 -17.95 -3.78
C ALA A 110 21.66 -16.64 -3.95
N LEU A 111 21.00 -15.62 -4.49
CA LEU A 111 21.60 -14.29 -4.73
C LEU A 111 21.20 -13.25 -3.67
N GLY A 112 20.14 -13.52 -2.90
CA GLY A 112 19.56 -12.55 -2.00
C GLY A 112 19.00 -11.30 -2.72
N GLN A 113 18.61 -11.44 -3.99
CA GLN A 113 18.14 -10.36 -4.86
C GLN A 113 16.78 -10.68 -5.46
N PHE A 114 16.03 -9.62 -5.75
CA PHE A 114 14.76 -9.73 -6.47
C PHE A 114 14.99 -9.74 -7.98
N CYS A 115 14.46 -10.78 -8.65
CA CYS A 115 14.53 -10.97 -10.09
C CYS A 115 13.18 -10.72 -10.73
N VAL A 116 13.15 -10.20 -11.95
CA VAL A 116 11.92 -10.10 -12.71
C VAL A 116 11.39 -11.50 -13.06
N GLN A 117 10.07 -11.64 -13.12
CA GLN A 117 9.43 -12.90 -13.48
C GLN A 117 8.10 -12.64 -14.18
N ASN A 118 7.60 -13.63 -14.94
CA ASN A 118 6.34 -13.54 -15.68
C ASN A 118 5.40 -14.74 -15.39
N ASP A 119 5.69 -15.52 -14.35
CA ASP A 119 4.98 -16.77 -14.06
C ASP A 119 3.82 -16.55 -13.08
N VAL A 120 4.06 -15.76 -12.01
CA VAL A 120 3.11 -15.60 -10.92
C VAL A 120 2.68 -14.13 -10.78
N GLN A 121 1.38 -13.90 -10.91
CA GLN A 121 0.78 -12.60 -10.60
C GLN A 121 0.26 -12.58 -9.16
N ILE A 122 0.52 -11.49 -8.46
CA ILE A 122 -0.08 -11.18 -7.16
C ILE A 122 -0.96 -9.94 -7.25
N GLY A 123 -1.88 -9.77 -6.31
CA GLY A 123 -2.80 -8.63 -6.25
C GLY A 123 -4.26 -9.00 -6.39
N ASN A 124 -5.13 -8.00 -6.61
CA ASN A 124 -6.60 -8.12 -6.59
C ASN A 124 -7.15 -8.67 -5.27
N TYR A 125 -6.46 -8.39 -4.18
CA TYR A 125 -6.83 -8.85 -2.85
C TYR A 125 -6.79 -7.67 -1.88
N PRO A 126 -7.92 -7.32 -1.22
CA PRO A 126 -7.93 -6.31 -0.19
C PRO A 126 -7.39 -6.88 1.13
N VAL A 127 -6.24 -6.40 1.58
CA VAL A 127 -5.73 -6.71 2.92
C VAL A 127 -6.37 -5.74 3.90
N MET A 128 -7.14 -6.27 4.85
CA MET A 128 -7.89 -5.47 5.82
C MET A 128 -7.37 -5.70 7.23
N SER A 129 -7.19 -4.62 7.99
CA SER A 129 -6.77 -4.66 9.39
C SER A 129 -7.70 -3.82 10.24
N ALA A 130 -7.97 -4.27 11.46
CA ALA A 130 -8.70 -3.49 12.46
C ALA A 130 -7.74 -3.07 13.58
N TYR A 131 -7.92 -1.87 14.11
CA TYR A 131 -7.06 -1.37 15.17
C TYR A 131 -7.81 -0.52 16.20
N ALA A 132 -7.25 -0.44 17.39
CA ALA A 132 -7.72 0.42 18.46
C ALA A 132 -6.51 1.06 19.17
N ASN A 133 -6.54 2.38 19.29
CA ASN A 133 -5.54 3.17 19.99
C ASN A 133 -6.22 3.90 21.17
N PHE A 134 -5.61 3.84 22.33
CA PHE A 134 -6.07 4.48 23.54
C PHE A 134 -4.96 5.34 24.12
N TYR A 135 -5.27 6.58 24.47
CA TYR A 135 -4.35 7.46 25.17
C TYR A 135 -4.96 7.98 26.46
N VAL A 136 -4.42 7.55 27.60
CA VAL A 136 -4.84 7.98 28.94
C VAL A 136 -4.04 9.24 29.30
N ARG A 137 -4.66 10.42 29.17
CA ARG A 137 -4.00 11.73 29.34
C ARG A 137 -3.32 11.90 30.69
N LYS A 138 -3.98 11.50 31.77
CA LYS A 138 -3.44 11.62 33.14
C LYS A 138 -2.17 10.81 33.38
N LEU A 139 -2.10 9.63 32.80
CA LEU A 139 -0.98 8.70 32.98
C LEU A 139 0.07 8.86 31.87
N ARG A 140 -0.22 9.65 30.81
CA ARG A 140 0.58 9.72 29.59
C ARG A 140 0.85 8.36 28.97
N LEU A 141 -0.09 7.41 29.16
CA LEU A 141 0.01 6.04 28.71
C LEU A 141 -0.69 5.89 27.37
N LYS A 142 0.01 5.29 26.40
CA LYS A 142 -0.55 4.86 25.11
C LYS A 142 -0.65 3.36 25.06
N LEU A 143 -1.82 2.85 24.73
CA LEU A 143 -2.09 1.44 24.46
C LEU A 143 -2.58 1.34 23.03
N PHE A 144 -2.14 0.30 22.32
CA PHE A 144 -2.67 -0.01 21.00
C PHE A 144 -2.92 -1.51 20.88
N ALA A 145 -3.93 -1.85 20.10
CA ALA A 145 -4.22 -3.21 19.67
C ALA A 145 -4.46 -3.19 18.16
N GLN A 146 -3.91 -4.14 17.46
CA GLN A 146 -4.10 -4.28 16.01
C GLN A 146 -4.35 -5.75 15.68
N PHE A 147 -5.38 -6.00 14.90
CA PHE A 147 -5.69 -7.29 14.30
C PHE A 147 -5.46 -7.18 12.79
N GLN A 148 -4.27 -7.59 12.37
CA GLN A 148 -3.86 -7.51 10.98
C GLN A 148 -4.51 -8.61 10.16
N HIS A 149 -4.85 -8.27 8.91
CA HIS A 149 -5.32 -9.20 7.90
C HIS A 149 -6.49 -10.09 8.40
N PHE A 150 -7.49 -9.48 9.06
CA PHE A 150 -8.61 -10.22 9.65
C PHE A 150 -9.46 -10.95 8.60
N ASN A 151 -9.37 -10.55 7.33
CA ASN A 151 -10.04 -11.19 6.21
C ASN A 151 -9.24 -12.34 5.56
N ALA A 152 -8.13 -12.79 6.16
CA ALA A 152 -7.30 -13.87 5.62
C ALA A 152 -8.04 -15.19 5.41
N SER A 153 -9.08 -15.46 6.23
CA SER A 153 -9.88 -16.69 6.17
C SER A 153 -10.82 -16.75 4.97
N PHE A 154 -11.13 -15.59 4.36
CA PHE A 154 -12.14 -15.50 3.32
C PHE A 154 -11.60 -15.65 1.90
N MET A 155 -10.26 -15.54 1.74
CA MET A 155 -9.63 -15.52 0.43
C MET A 155 -8.28 -16.26 0.45
N ASN A 156 -7.83 -16.70 -0.73
CA ASN A 156 -6.56 -17.41 -0.88
C ASN A 156 -5.38 -16.45 -0.68
N LYS A 157 -4.45 -16.79 0.22
CA LYS A 157 -3.30 -15.95 0.62
C LYS A 157 -2.30 -15.64 -0.49
N GLN A 158 -2.30 -16.40 -1.57
CA GLN A 158 -1.33 -16.26 -2.66
C GLN A 158 -1.40 -14.93 -3.44
N TYR A 159 -2.44 -14.12 -3.21
CA TYR A 159 -2.67 -12.92 -4.00
C TYR A 159 -1.88 -11.68 -3.58
N PHE A 160 -1.15 -11.71 -2.48
CA PHE A 160 -0.41 -10.54 -1.98
C PHE A 160 1.02 -10.84 -1.52
N GLU A 161 1.41 -12.09 -1.44
CA GLU A 161 2.77 -12.51 -1.04
C GLU A 161 3.68 -12.56 -2.29
N MET A 162 4.84 -11.93 -2.21
CA MET A 162 5.84 -12.05 -3.27
C MET A 162 6.36 -13.48 -3.34
N PRO A 163 6.52 -14.06 -4.54
CA PRO A 163 7.03 -15.41 -4.69
C PRO A 163 8.40 -15.59 -4.01
N ASN A 164 8.57 -16.68 -3.28
CA ASN A 164 9.78 -17.04 -2.52
C ASN A 164 10.22 -16.02 -1.45
N TYR A 165 9.39 -15.03 -1.12
CA TYR A 165 9.65 -14.13 0.00
C TYR A 165 9.03 -14.73 1.28
N PRO A 166 9.81 -14.87 2.39
CA PRO A 166 9.34 -15.49 3.65
C PRO A 166 8.33 -14.62 4.41
#